data_a3755506cb83856de4ac0d0674ac0346
#
_entry.id   a3755506cb83856de4ac0d0674ac0346
#
_cell.length_a   1.000
_cell.length_b   1.000
_cell.length_c   1.000
_cell.angle_alpha   90.00
_cell.angle_beta   90.00
_cell.angle_gamma   90.00
#
_symmetry.space_group_name_H-M   'P 1'
#
loop_
_entity.id
_entity.type
_entity.pdbx_description
1 polymer ?
#
loop_
_entity_poly.entity_id
_entity_poly.type
_entity_poly.pdbx_seq_one_letter_code
_entity_poly.pdbx_strand_id
1 'polypeptide(L)'
;MIRTVDLRGRSLSKAQYNSELPRATLNVAEAMLLIEPILERVKNGTEADLIALAQEFDGVTPPSIRVPQSALDAALSQLDPAIRSALELSISRITKVHKDQLRTEKTTTVVDGGTVTEKWIPVDRVGLYVPGGRAVYPSSVMMNVIPAQIAKVQSIAVASPPQKDFGGLPHPTILATCALLGITEVYAVGGAQAIALFAYGMEGVCEKADLVTGPGNIYVAAAKRALRGIIGIDSEAGPTEIAVLADSSAIAADVAADLISQAEHDVIAAAVLVTDSPELALAVEAELKVRVAATKHADRIKSALSGVQSAIALVDDMQQGLDVVNAYAAEHLEIQTRNSRSDADKIRNAGAVFIGRFSPVSLGDYSAGSNHVLPTGGCACHSSGLSVQTFLRGLHFIEYGQKAFTDIVDTVVTLANSEDLPAHGEAMTARLENL
;
A
#
# COMPACT_ATOMS: atom_id res chain seq x y z
N MET A 1 3.46 15.96 25.69
CA MET A 1 4.09 15.01 24.76
C MET A 1 3.12 14.73 23.63
N ILE A 2 1.92 14.25 23.89
CA ILE A 2 0.83 14.13 22.93
C ILE A 2 -0.30 15.07 23.34
N ARG A 3 -1.01 15.70 22.39
CA ARG A 3 -2.11 16.63 22.71
C ARG A 3 -3.40 15.85 23.02
N THR A 4 -4.25 16.43 23.87
CA THR A 4 -5.59 15.91 24.11
C THR A 4 -6.64 16.76 23.38
N VAL A 5 -7.61 16.10 22.74
CA VAL A 5 -8.75 16.71 22.04
C VAL A 5 -10.01 16.22 22.74
N ASP A 6 -10.79 17.13 23.31
CA ASP A 6 -12.07 16.79 23.97
C ASP A 6 -13.22 16.93 22.97
N LEU A 7 -13.77 15.79 22.57
CA LEU A 7 -14.91 15.71 21.63
C LEU A 7 -16.23 15.42 22.34
N ARG A 8 -16.21 15.26 23.65
CA ARG A 8 -17.40 14.95 24.46
C ARG A 8 -18.44 16.06 24.37
N GLY A 9 -19.71 15.67 24.35
CA GLY A 9 -20.83 16.59 24.20
C GLY A 9 -20.94 17.23 22.80
N ARG A 10 -20.14 16.78 21.82
CA ARG A 10 -20.09 17.38 20.47
C ARG A 10 -20.60 16.39 19.43
N SER A 11 -21.65 16.75 18.72
CA SER A 11 -22.14 16.02 17.56
C SER A 11 -21.53 16.64 16.30
N LEU A 12 -20.53 15.98 15.72
CA LEU A 12 -19.76 16.50 14.61
C LEU A 12 -19.97 15.68 13.32
N SER A 13 -19.92 16.36 12.20
CA SER A 13 -19.85 15.72 10.89
C SER A 13 -18.47 15.07 10.65
N LYS A 14 -18.34 14.18 9.67
CA LYS A 14 -17.08 13.57 9.25
C LYS A 14 -15.98 14.62 8.98
N ALA A 15 -16.34 15.71 8.28
CA ALA A 15 -15.39 16.78 7.96
C ALA A 15 -14.90 17.51 9.23
N GLN A 16 -15.79 17.72 10.20
CA GLN A 16 -15.42 18.35 11.47
C GLN A 16 -14.54 17.44 12.34
N TYR A 17 -14.82 16.12 12.42
CA TYR A 17 -13.91 15.18 13.08
C TYR A 17 -12.51 15.20 12.47
N ASN A 18 -12.41 15.22 11.15
CA ASN A 18 -11.12 15.31 10.45
C ASN A 18 -10.40 16.66 10.69
N SER A 19 -11.14 17.74 10.93
CA SER A 19 -10.56 19.04 11.31
C SER A 19 -10.00 19.04 12.74
N GLU A 20 -10.65 18.34 13.67
CA GLU A 20 -10.17 18.20 15.05
C GLU A 20 -8.95 17.27 15.18
N LEU A 21 -8.86 16.29 14.29
CA LEU A 21 -7.77 15.31 14.20
C LEU A 21 -7.05 15.46 12.86
N PRO A 22 -6.34 16.58 12.63
CA PRO A 22 -5.68 16.83 11.37
C PRO A 22 -4.53 15.84 11.15
N ARG A 23 -4.32 15.50 9.89
CA ARG A 23 -3.16 14.71 9.46
C ARG A 23 -1.96 15.58 9.17
N ALA A 24 -0.78 14.98 9.19
CA ALA A 24 0.40 15.64 8.66
C ALA A 24 0.20 15.92 7.17
N THR A 25 0.40 17.17 6.78
CA THR A 25 0.27 17.58 5.38
C THR A 25 1.58 17.32 4.65
N LEU A 26 1.51 16.52 3.58
CA LEU A 26 2.59 16.44 2.59
C LEU A 26 2.26 17.37 1.44
N ASN A 27 3.18 18.26 1.09
CA ASN A 27 3.05 19.10 -0.09
C ASN A 27 3.47 18.31 -1.35
N VAL A 28 2.63 17.34 -1.75
CA VAL A 28 2.89 16.49 -2.93
C VAL A 28 2.98 17.34 -4.20
N ALA A 29 2.25 18.46 -4.29
CA ALA A 29 2.32 19.36 -5.45
C ALA A 29 3.70 20.00 -5.59
N GLU A 30 4.31 20.45 -4.50
CA GLU A 30 5.68 20.95 -4.50
C GLU A 30 6.69 19.85 -4.83
N ALA A 31 6.52 18.67 -4.24
CA ALA A 31 7.36 17.52 -4.57
C ALA A 31 7.30 17.15 -6.05
N MET A 32 6.13 17.26 -6.70
CA MET A 32 5.99 17.01 -8.15
C MET A 32 6.86 17.95 -8.98
N LEU A 33 6.95 19.23 -8.62
CA LEU A 33 7.83 20.19 -9.32
C LEU A 33 9.31 19.83 -9.13
N LEU A 34 9.68 19.35 -7.94
CA LEU A 34 11.06 18.96 -7.65
C LEU A 34 11.50 17.69 -8.39
N ILE A 35 10.58 16.76 -8.62
CA ILE A 35 10.92 15.49 -9.30
C ILE A 35 10.82 15.58 -10.83
N GLU A 36 10.14 16.57 -11.39
CA GLU A 36 9.94 16.68 -12.84
C GLU A 36 11.27 16.60 -13.64
N PRO A 37 12.35 17.32 -13.25
CA PRO A 37 13.65 17.18 -13.93
C PRO A 37 14.25 15.77 -13.82
N ILE A 38 13.98 15.07 -12.68
CA ILE A 38 14.44 13.70 -12.45
C ILE A 38 13.72 12.74 -13.40
N LEU A 39 12.38 12.87 -13.51
CA LEU A 39 11.57 12.06 -14.41
C LEU A 39 12.01 12.20 -15.87
N GLU A 40 12.21 13.44 -16.34
CA GLU A 40 12.67 13.71 -17.71
C GLU A 40 14.11 13.20 -17.94
N ARG A 41 15.00 13.29 -16.94
CA ARG A 41 16.35 12.76 -17.04
C ARG A 41 16.37 11.23 -17.14
N VAL A 42 15.50 10.51 -16.40
CA VAL A 42 15.39 9.06 -16.52
C VAL A 42 14.78 8.65 -17.86
N LYS A 43 13.73 9.37 -18.31
CA LYS A 43 13.02 9.10 -19.56
C LYS A 43 13.92 9.18 -20.80
N ASN A 44 14.82 10.15 -20.84
CA ASN A 44 15.66 10.43 -21.99
C ASN A 44 17.13 10.04 -21.78
N GLY A 45 17.45 9.46 -20.60
CA GLY A 45 18.81 9.19 -20.18
C GLY A 45 19.27 7.74 -20.43
N THR A 46 20.39 7.45 -19.84
CA THR A 46 21.10 6.16 -19.89
C THR A 46 21.38 5.64 -18.50
N GLU A 47 21.97 4.43 -18.38
CA GLU A 47 22.40 3.87 -17.10
C GLU A 47 23.34 4.84 -16.34
N ALA A 48 24.21 5.56 -17.05
CA ALA A 48 25.08 6.55 -16.44
C ALA A 48 24.33 7.68 -15.75
N ASP A 49 23.16 8.08 -16.25
CA ASP A 49 22.30 9.08 -15.62
C ASP A 49 21.69 8.56 -14.32
N LEU A 50 21.26 7.30 -14.28
CA LEU A 50 20.76 6.65 -13.05
C LEU A 50 21.86 6.55 -11.99
N ILE A 51 23.08 6.18 -12.40
CA ILE A 51 24.25 6.14 -11.50
C ILE A 51 24.56 7.54 -10.94
N ALA A 52 24.50 8.57 -11.79
CA ALA A 52 24.72 9.94 -11.35
C ALA A 52 23.62 10.44 -10.40
N LEU A 53 22.35 10.08 -10.64
CA LEU A 53 21.23 10.37 -9.73
C LEU A 53 21.40 9.66 -8.38
N ALA A 54 21.88 8.40 -8.36
CA ALA A 54 22.19 7.71 -7.12
C ALA A 54 23.32 8.41 -6.34
N GLN A 55 24.36 8.90 -7.02
CA GLN A 55 25.41 9.68 -6.38
C GLN A 55 24.87 11.01 -5.82
N GLU A 56 23.95 11.67 -6.53
CA GLU A 56 23.35 12.94 -6.13
C GLU A 56 22.43 12.81 -4.91
N PHE A 57 21.55 11.80 -4.90
CA PHE A 57 20.49 11.67 -3.90
C PHE A 57 20.78 10.65 -2.79
N ASP A 58 21.48 9.56 -3.11
CA ASP A 58 21.82 8.51 -2.15
C ASP A 58 23.27 8.63 -1.64
N GLY A 59 24.09 9.49 -2.25
CA GLY A 59 25.48 9.73 -1.86
C GLY A 59 26.41 8.54 -2.14
N VAL A 60 26.04 7.68 -3.09
CA VAL A 60 26.78 6.47 -3.45
C VAL A 60 26.69 6.19 -4.95
N THR A 61 27.79 5.70 -5.52
CA THR A 61 27.86 5.26 -6.91
C THR A 61 27.70 3.75 -6.95
N PRO A 62 26.56 3.19 -7.39
CA PRO A 62 26.40 1.75 -7.54
C PRO A 62 27.33 1.23 -8.65
N PRO A 63 27.87 0.01 -8.52
CA PRO A 63 28.74 -0.58 -9.54
C PRO A 63 27.99 -0.90 -10.85
N SER A 64 26.70 -1.14 -10.77
CA SER A 64 25.75 -1.29 -11.87
C SER A 64 24.34 -1.04 -11.34
N ILE A 65 23.45 -0.61 -12.21
CA ILE A 65 22.03 -0.43 -11.84
C ILE A 65 21.36 -1.79 -11.64
N ARG A 66 21.60 -2.75 -12.52
CA ARG A 66 21.16 -4.13 -12.35
C ARG A 66 22.06 -4.84 -11.32
N VAL A 67 21.46 -5.33 -10.24
CA VAL A 67 22.16 -6.12 -9.22
C VAL A 67 22.56 -7.48 -9.84
N PRO A 68 23.85 -7.87 -9.77
CA PRO A 68 24.28 -9.16 -10.32
C PRO A 68 23.75 -10.33 -9.50
N GLN A 69 23.43 -11.44 -10.15
CA GLN A 69 22.91 -12.65 -9.49
C GLN A 69 23.84 -13.13 -8.36
N SER A 70 25.14 -13.02 -8.54
CA SER A 70 26.14 -13.40 -7.52
C SER A 70 25.99 -12.63 -6.20
N ALA A 71 25.49 -11.37 -6.24
CA ALA A 71 25.22 -10.60 -5.04
C ALA A 71 23.96 -11.10 -4.30
N LEU A 72 22.93 -11.52 -5.05
CA LEU A 72 21.74 -12.16 -4.49
C LEU A 72 22.09 -13.50 -3.81
N ASP A 73 22.88 -14.32 -4.50
CA ASP A 73 23.32 -15.63 -4.00
C ASP A 73 24.22 -15.50 -2.75
N ALA A 74 25.13 -14.52 -2.77
CA ALA A 74 25.98 -14.22 -1.62
C ALA A 74 25.16 -13.72 -0.42
N ALA A 75 24.19 -12.82 -0.66
CA ALA A 75 23.31 -12.32 0.40
C ALA A 75 22.47 -13.44 1.04
N LEU A 76 21.94 -14.35 0.22
CA LEU A 76 21.16 -15.50 0.71
C LEU A 76 22.05 -16.48 1.50
N SER A 77 23.27 -16.75 1.04
CA SER A 77 24.20 -17.68 1.72
C SER A 77 24.68 -17.15 3.06
N GLN A 78 24.78 -15.81 3.21
CA GLN A 78 25.25 -15.14 4.42
C GLN A 78 24.13 -14.69 5.35
N LEU A 79 22.87 -14.94 4.98
CA LEU A 79 21.71 -14.53 5.78
C LEU A 79 21.71 -15.25 7.13
N ASP A 80 21.58 -14.48 8.20
CA ASP A 80 21.47 -15.01 9.56
C ASP A 80 20.36 -16.06 9.64
N PRO A 81 20.61 -17.26 10.20
CA PRO A 81 19.64 -18.35 10.26
C PRO A 81 18.35 -17.99 11.00
N ALA A 82 18.40 -17.13 12.03
CA ALA A 82 17.21 -16.70 12.76
C ALA A 82 16.36 -15.76 11.90
N ILE A 83 17.00 -14.82 11.18
CA ILE A 83 16.31 -13.96 10.22
C ILE A 83 15.71 -14.80 9.09
N ARG A 84 16.44 -15.76 8.56
CA ARG A 84 15.95 -16.68 7.52
C ARG A 84 14.68 -17.40 7.98
N SER A 85 14.71 -18.00 9.15
CA SER A 85 13.54 -18.73 9.71
C SER A 85 12.34 -17.82 9.91
N ALA A 86 12.55 -16.57 10.37
CA ALA A 86 11.49 -15.60 10.53
C ALA A 86 10.87 -15.18 9.17
N LEU A 87 11.70 -14.94 8.13
CA LEU A 87 11.24 -14.65 6.79
C LEU A 87 10.44 -15.81 6.18
N GLU A 88 10.95 -17.05 6.29
CA GLU A 88 10.28 -18.24 5.77
C GLU A 88 8.91 -18.46 6.43
N LEU A 89 8.79 -18.25 7.75
CA LEU A 89 7.51 -18.30 8.45
C LEU A 89 6.54 -17.23 7.93
N SER A 90 7.02 -15.99 7.81
CA SER A 90 6.20 -14.87 7.32
C SER A 90 5.76 -15.10 5.87
N ILE A 91 6.66 -15.52 4.98
CA ILE A 91 6.36 -15.90 3.59
C ILE A 91 5.24 -16.96 3.54
N SER A 92 5.34 -18.00 4.38
CA SER A 92 4.33 -19.05 4.44
C SER A 92 2.95 -18.52 4.80
N ARG A 93 2.85 -17.65 5.83
CA ARG A 93 1.59 -17.07 6.30
C ARG A 93 0.99 -16.09 5.28
N ILE A 94 1.81 -15.20 4.73
CA ILE A 94 1.39 -14.24 3.69
C ILE A 94 0.90 -15.00 2.46
N THR A 95 1.63 -16.01 2.02
CA THR A 95 1.24 -16.86 0.89
C THR A 95 -0.11 -17.51 1.11
N LYS A 96 -0.35 -18.03 2.33
CA LYS A 96 -1.62 -18.70 2.65
C LYS A 96 -2.81 -17.74 2.51
N VAL A 97 -2.74 -16.57 3.12
CA VAL A 97 -3.83 -15.58 3.08
C VAL A 97 -4.05 -15.06 1.65
N HIS A 98 -2.97 -14.75 0.92
CA HIS A 98 -3.09 -14.21 -0.43
C HIS A 98 -3.60 -15.24 -1.44
N LYS A 99 -3.34 -16.54 -1.25
CA LYS A 99 -3.96 -17.59 -2.08
C LYS A 99 -5.48 -17.58 -1.99
N ASP A 100 -6.03 -17.31 -0.81
CA ASP A 100 -7.49 -17.26 -0.61
C ASP A 100 -8.12 -15.99 -1.23
N GLN A 101 -7.31 -15.01 -1.64
CA GLN A 101 -7.78 -13.80 -2.34
C GLN A 101 -7.97 -14.00 -3.85
N LEU A 102 -7.51 -15.10 -4.44
CA LEU A 102 -7.67 -15.34 -5.86
C LEU A 102 -9.14 -15.38 -6.25
N ARG A 103 -9.49 -14.60 -7.27
CA ARG A 103 -10.81 -14.63 -7.87
C ARG A 103 -10.89 -15.75 -8.91
N THR A 104 -12.06 -16.38 -9.00
CA THR A 104 -12.37 -17.37 -10.00
C THR A 104 -13.12 -16.73 -11.17
N GLU A 105 -12.94 -17.27 -12.37
CA GLU A 105 -13.74 -16.95 -13.55
C GLU A 105 -15.23 -17.20 -13.25
N LYS A 106 -16.08 -16.28 -13.74
CA LYS A 106 -17.54 -16.39 -13.58
C LYS A 106 -18.25 -16.11 -14.88
N THR A 107 -19.01 -17.10 -15.37
CA THR A 107 -19.89 -16.94 -16.51
C THR A 107 -21.32 -16.67 -16.07
N THR A 108 -21.92 -15.63 -16.63
CA THR A 108 -23.33 -15.28 -16.47
C THR A 108 -24.03 -15.54 -17.80
N THR A 109 -25.03 -16.43 -17.80
CA THR A 109 -25.95 -16.58 -18.93
C THR A 109 -26.97 -15.43 -18.87
N VAL A 110 -26.91 -14.55 -19.87
CA VAL A 110 -27.79 -13.37 -19.94
C VAL A 110 -29.12 -13.78 -20.60
N VAL A 111 -29.04 -14.58 -21.63
CA VAL A 111 -30.17 -15.22 -22.37
C VAL A 111 -29.72 -16.60 -22.83
N ASP A 112 -30.65 -17.43 -23.29
CA ASP A 112 -30.31 -18.68 -23.94
C ASP A 112 -29.43 -18.42 -25.19
N GLY A 113 -28.23 -18.97 -25.21
CA GLY A 113 -27.22 -18.72 -26.26
C GLY A 113 -26.48 -17.36 -26.14
N GLY A 114 -26.62 -16.61 -25.04
CA GLY A 114 -25.87 -15.39 -24.79
C GLY A 114 -25.20 -15.40 -23.41
N THR A 115 -23.88 -15.28 -23.36
CA THR A 115 -23.09 -15.29 -22.10
C THR A 115 -22.13 -14.15 -22.01
N VAL A 116 -21.85 -13.76 -20.75
CA VAL A 116 -20.75 -12.85 -20.39
C VAL A 116 -19.89 -13.55 -19.34
N THR A 117 -18.63 -13.77 -19.66
CA THR A 117 -17.65 -14.38 -18.75
C THR A 117 -16.67 -13.33 -18.27
N GLU A 118 -16.59 -13.11 -16.96
CA GLU A 118 -15.55 -12.29 -16.33
C GLU A 118 -14.33 -13.18 -16.04
N LYS A 119 -13.19 -12.85 -16.67
CA LYS A 119 -11.88 -13.48 -16.41
C LYS A 119 -10.94 -12.53 -15.73
N TRP A 120 -10.16 -13.06 -14.80
CA TRP A 120 -9.13 -12.30 -14.08
C TRP A 120 -7.76 -12.64 -14.65
N ILE A 121 -7.17 -11.64 -15.33
CA ILE A 121 -5.90 -11.80 -16.05
C ILE A 121 -4.84 -10.94 -15.38
N PRO A 122 -3.65 -11.50 -15.05
CA PRO A 122 -2.58 -10.72 -14.46
C PRO A 122 -2.07 -9.63 -15.41
N VAL A 123 -1.47 -8.58 -14.86
CA VAL A 123 -0.58 -7.71 -15.64
C VAL A 123 0.64 -8.50 -16.08
N ASP A 124 1.25 -8.14 -17.21
CA ASP A 124 2.36 -8.93 -17.75
C ASP A 124 3.66 -8.68 -16.97
N ARG A 125 3.90 -7.42 -16.59
CA ARG A 125 5.12 -7.02 -15.87
C ARG A 125 4.83 -6.01 -14.76
N VAL A 126 5.52 -6.18 -13.61
CA VAL A 126 5.38 -5.28 -12.46
C VAL A 126 6.74 -4.85 -11.92
N GLY A 127 6.85 -3.56 -11.59
CA GLY A 127 7.95 -2.99 -10.82
C GLY A 127 7.55 -2.84 -9.34
N LEU A 128 8.32 -3.42 -8.44
CA LEU A 128 8.07 -3.39 -7.00
C LEU A 128 9.11 -2.51 -6.32
N TYR A 129 8.68 -1.40 -5.74
CA TYR A 129 9.57 -0.50 -5.01
C TYR A 129 9.65 -0.87 -3.54
N VAL A 130 10.87 -1.06 -3.05
CA VAL A 130 11.17 -1.36 -1.65
C VAL A 130 12.02 -0.23 -1.08
N PRO A 131 11.53 0.51 -0.09
CA PRO A 131 12.29 1.59 0.53
C PRO A 131 13.59 1.08 1.17
N GLY A 132 14.55 1.98 1.32
CA GLY A 132 15.82 1.73 2.02
C GLY A 132 16.30 3.02 2.69
N GLY A 133 17.48 2.96 3.30
CA GLY A 133 18.14 4.10 3.93
C GLY A 133 18.04 4.06 5.46
N ARG A 134 17.06 4.74 6.08
CA ARG A 134 16.96 4.83 7.55
C ARG A 134 16.57 3.53 8.24
N ALA A 135 15.83 2.67 7.55
CA ALA A 135 15.45 1.33 8.01
C ALA A 135 15.52 0.34 6.84
N VAL A 136 15.54 -0.95 7.16
CA VAL A 136 15.58 -2.04 6.20
C VAL A 136 14.23 -2.73 6.22
N TYR A 137 13.61 -2.89 5.05
CA TYR A 137 12.25 -3.40 4.92
C TYR A 137 12.18 -4.70 4.10
N PRO A 138 12.74 -5.83 4.57
CA PRO A 138 12.56 -7.12 3.90
C PRO A 138 11.08 -7.55 3.89
N SER A 139 10.28 -7.09 4.85
CA SER A 139 8.83 -7.26 4.88
C SER A 139 8.18 -6.67 3.63
N SER A 140 8.59 -5.47 3.18
CA SER A 140 8.04 -4.86 1.96
C SER A 140 8.36 -5.66 0.70
N VAL A 141 9.49 -6.41 0.66
CA VAL A 141 9.74 -7.36 -0.42
C VAL A 141 8.66 -8.44 -0.44
N MET A 142 8.43 -9.09 0.71
CA MET A 142 7.43 -10.18 0.83
C MET A 142 6.02 -9.68 0.48
N MET A 143 5.64 -8.51 1.03
CA MET A 143 4.30 -7.93 0.87
C MET A 143 3.98 -7.52 -0.58
N ASN A 144 4.99 -7.20 -1.38
CA ASN A 144 4.82 -6.87 -2.79
C ASN A 144 4.98 -8.09 -3.71
N VAL A 145 6.01 -8.91 -3.48
CA VAL A 145 6.34 -10.05 -4.37
C VAL A 145 5.30 -11.18 -4.28
N ILE A 146 4.90 -11.56 -3.06
CA ILE A 146 4.02 -12.72 -2.88
C ILE A 146 2.67 -12.55 -3.58
N PRO A 147 1.91 -11.45 -3.42
CA PRO A 147 0.65 -11.29 -4.14
C PRO A 147 0.84 -11.20 -5.66
N ALA A 148 1.94 -10.62 -6.17
CA ALA A 148 2.26 -10.62 -7.59
C ALA A 148 2.51 -12.04 -8.14
N GLN A 149 3.27 -12.86 -7.40
CA GLN A 149 3.51 -14.27 -7.76
C GLN A 149 2.21 -15.09 -7.74
N ILE A 150 1.35 -14.89 -6.72
CA ILE A 150 0.06 -15.60 -6.61
C ILE A 150 -0.89 -15.18 -7.73
N ALA A 151 -0.88 -13.90 -8.13
CA ALA A 151 -1.60 -13.40 -9.31
C ALA A 151 -1.04 -13.98 -10.61
N LYS A 152 0.12 -14.65 -10.60
CA LYS A 152 0.83 -15.21 -11.77
C LYS A 152 1.36 -14.14 -12.72
N VAL A 153 1.79 -13.00 -12.20
CA VAL A 153 2.53 -12.00 -13.00
C VAL A 153 3.79 -12.66 -13.57
N GLN A 154 4.00 -12.54 -14.85
CA GLN A 154 5.08 -13.26 -15.55
C GLN A 154 6.46 -12.65 -15.29
N SER A 155 6.52 -11.32 -15.21
CA SER A 155 7.76 -10.57 -15.03
C SER A 155 7.67 -9.68 -13.79
N ILE A 156 8.55 -9.92 -12.81
CA ILE A 156 8.59 -9.19 -11.53
C ILE A 156 9.99 -8.61 -11.35
N ALA A 157 10.06 -7.29 -11.27
CA ALA A 157 11.29 -6.55 -10.99
C ALA A 157 11.18 -5.84 -9.63
N VAL A 158 12.27 -5.81 -8.86
CA VAL A 158 12.35 -5.10 -7.59
C VAL A 158 13.37 -3.97 -7.69
N ALA A 159 13.04 -2.78 -7.18
CA ALA A 159 14.00 -1.69 -7.01
C ALA A 159 14.12 -1.31 -5.54
N SER A 160 15.36 -1.10 -5.08
CA SER A 160 15.65 -0.60 -3.75
C SER A 160 16.89 0.29 -3.79
N PRO A 161 16.96 1.35 -2.96
CA PRO A 161 18.08 2.28 -2.99
C PRO A 161 19.43 1.61 -2.76
N PRO A 162 20.47 2.03 -3.49
CA PRO A 162 21.84 1.63 -3.21
C PRO A 162 22.30 2.20 -1.87
N GLN A 163 23.17 1.48 -1.16
CA GLN A 163 23.66 1.88 0.16
C GLN A 163 25.19 1.87 0.20
N LYS A 164 25.76 2.91 0.81
CA LYS A 164 27.20 3.12 0.87
C LYS A 164 27.91 1.98 1.62
N ASP A 165 27.30 1.50 2.71
CA ASP A 165 27.88 0.47 3.58
C ASP A 165 27.95 -0.91 2.87
N PHE A 166 27.23 -1.07 1.76
CA PHE A 166 27.17 -2.31 0.99
C PHE A 166 27.70 -2.13 -0.44
N GLY A 167 28.67 -1.23 -0.62
CA GLY A 167 29.36 -1.05 -1.90
C GLY A 167 28.44 -0.57 -3.04
N GLY A 168 27.36 0.16 -2.73
CA GLY A 168 26.41 0.65 -3.73
C GLY A 168 25.35 -0.38 -4.13
N LEU A 169 25.25 -1.49 -3.44
CA LEU A 169 24.15 -2.44 -3.58
C LEU A 169 23.03 -2.13 -2.57
N PRO A 170 21.78 -2.57 -2.80
CA PRO A 170 20.76 -2.60 -1.78
C PRO A 170 21.18 -3.44 -0.56
N HIS A 171 20.52 -3.21 0.57
CA HIS A 171 20.83 -3.91 1.83
C HIS A 171 20.81 -5.45 1.64
N PRO A 172 21.80 -6.20 2.17
CA PRO A 172 21.90 -7.66 1.98
C PRO A 172 20.63 -8.43 2.38
N THR A 173 19.93 -8.03 3.44
CA THR A 173 18.68 -8.68 3.85
C THR A 173 17.57 -8.51 2.81
N ILE A 174 17.52 -7.36 2.09
CA ILE A 174 16.59 -7.16 0.97
C ILE A 174 16.94 -8.11 -0.18
N LEU A 175 18.23 -8.18 -0.56
CA LEU A 175 18.70 -9.07 -1.62
C LEU A 175 18.44 -10.55 -1.28
N ALA A 176 18.72 -10.95 -0.03
CA ALA A 176 18.46 -12.30 0.45
C ALA A 176 16.95 -12.64 0.41
N THR A 177 16.07 -11.69 0.76
CA THR A 177 14.61 -11.89 0.70
C THR A 177 14.13 -12.01 -0.74
N CYS A 178 14.69 -11.22 -1.67
CA CYS A 178 14.44 -11.38 -3.10
C CYS A 178 14.84 -12.78 -3.57
N ALA A 179 16.04 -13.24 -3.21
CA ALA A 179 16.54 -14.58 -3.56
C ALA A 179 15.67 -15.69 -2.97
N LEU A 180 15.23 -15.58 -1.69
CA LEU A 180 14.30 -16.53 -1.05
C LEU A 180 12.96 -16.66 -1.82
N LEU A 181 12.51 -15.57 -2.42
CA LEU A 181 11.29 -15.52 -3.22
C LEU A 181 11.52 -15.81 -4.71
N GLY A 182 12.75 -16.18 -5.11
CA GLY A 182 13.11 -16.51 -6.49
C GLY A 182 13.15 -15.30 -7.43
N ILE A 183 13.24 -14.08 -6.90
CA ILE A 183 13.41 -12.87 -7.69
C ILE A 183 14.86 -12.70 -8.09
N THR A 184 15.10 -12.64 -9.39
CA THR A 184 16.42 -12.46 -10.00
C THR A 184 16.61 -11.08 -10.63
N GLU A 185 15.53 -10.32 -10.73
CA GLU A 185 15.53 -8.98 -11.31
C GLU A 185 15.43 -7.90 -10.24
N VAL A 186 16.61 -7.40 -9.81
CA VAL A 186 16.73 -6.39 -8.76
C VAL A 186 17.57 -5.21 -9.27
N TYR A 187 17.14 -3.98 -8.94
CA TYR A 187 17.78 -2.74 -9.35
C TYR A 187 18.21 -1.92 -8.13
N ALA A 188 19.44 -1.45 -8.16
CA ALA A 188 20.02 -0.54 -7.16
C ALA A 188 19.63 0.91 -7.49
N VAL A 189 18.32 1.22 -7.36
CA VAL A 189 17.73 2.54 -7.66
C VAL A 189 16.71 2.89 -6.60
N GLY A 190 16.79 4.11 -6.04
CA GLY A 190 15.87 4.63 -5.04
C GLY A 190 14.94 5.71 -5.58
N GLY A 191 14.03 6.21 -4.74
CA GLY A 191 13.27 7.44 -4.96
C GLY A 191 12.41 7.49 -6.21
N ALA A 192 12.20 8.72 -6.71
CA ALA A 192 11.40 9.01 -7.90
C ALA A 192 11.98 8.36 -9.17
N GLN A 193 13.30 8.22 -9.24
CA GLN A 193 14.00 7.62 -10.38
C GLN A 193 13.68 6.12 -10.53
N ALA A 194 13.42 5.41 -9.45
CA ALA A 194 12.98 4.01 -9.52
C ALA A 194 11.59 3.89 -10.16
N ILE A 195 10.66 4.76 -9.78
CA ILE A 195 9.31 4.81 -10.36
C ILE A 195 9.38 5.19 -11.84
N ALA A 196 10.22 6.18 -12.20
CA ALA A 196 10.43 6.59 -13.59
C ALA A 196 11.06 5.46 -14.43
N LEU A 197 12.04 4.73 -13.87
CA LEU A 197 12.66 3.58 -14.54
C LEU A 197 11.63 2.51 -14.90
N PHE A 198 10.72 2.17 -13.98
CA PHE A 198 9.65 1.22 -14.27
C PHE A 198 8.61 1.77 -15.24
N ALA A 199 8.31 3.06 -15.18
CA ALA A 199 7.29 3.68 -16.03
C ALA A 199 7.72 3.84 -17.48
N TYR A 200 8.98 4.18 -17.72
CA TYR A 200 9.49 4.45 -19.07
C TYR A 200 10.28 3.28 -19.66
N GLY A 201 10.86 2.46 -18.80
CA GLY A 201 11.92 1.53 -19.19
C GLY A 201 13.23 2.27 -19.45
N MET A 202 14.29 1.52 -19.74
CA MET A 202 15.58 2.03 -20.19
C MET A 202 16.28 0.94 -21.00
N GLU A 203 16.61 1.23 -22.24
CA GLU A 203 17.20 0.26 -23.16
C GLU A 203 18.47 -0.39 -22.59
N GLY A 204 18.55 -1.70 -22.65
CA GLY A 204 19.67 -2.48 -22.09
C GLY A 204 19.73 -2.58 -20.57
N VAL A 205 18.85 -1.88 -19.82
CA VAL A 205 18.83 -1.85 -18.35
C VAL A 205 17.57 -2.47 -17.78
N CYS A 206 16.41 -1.91 -18.11
CA CYS A 206 15.12 -2.31 -17.54
C CYS A 206 14.00 -2.18 -18.56
N GLU A 207 13.20 -3.21 -18.74
CA GLU A 207 11.98 -3.12 -19.54
C GLU A 207 10.89 -2.34 -18.79
N LYS A 208 10.05 -1.61 -19.54
CA LYS A 208 8.90 -0.90 -19.01
C LYS A 208 7.95 -1.88 -18.30
N ALA A 209 7.41 -1.48 -17.15
CA ALA A 209 6.39 -2.22 -16.43
C ALA A 209 4.98 -1.68 -16.71
N ASP A 210 3.96 -2.52 -16.50
CA ASP A 210 2.54 -2.13 -16.61
C ASP A 210 2.02 -1.51 -15.31
N LEU A 211 2.59 -1.94 -14.18
CA LEU A 211 2.18 -1.54 -12.84
C LEU A 211 3.42 -1.34 -11.96
N VAL A 212 3.39 -0.31 -11.11
CA VAL A 212 4.37 -0.14 -10.03
C VAL A 212 3.67 -0.11 -8.68
N THR A 213 4.21 -0.87 -7.70
CA THR A 213 3.69 -0.92 -6.33
C THR A 213 4.79 -0.71 -5.30
N GLY A 214 4.41 -0.49 -4.08
CA GLY A 214 5.30 -0.38 -2.93
C GLY A 214 5.24 0.98 -2.24
N PRO A 215 5.48 1.02 -0.92
CA PRO A 215 5.49 2.26 -0.14
C PRO A 215 6.74 3.09 -0.45
N GLY A 216 6.70 4.36 -0.12
CA GLY A 216 7.85 5.24 -0.30
C GLY A 216 7.65 6.62 0.33
N ASN A 217 8.67 7.46 0.24
CA ASN A 217 8.61 8.85 0.71
C ASN A 217 7.77 9.73 -0.24
N ILE A 218 7.66 11.02 0.11
CA ILE A 218 6.89 12.01 -0.68
C ILE A 218 7.30 12.06 -2.16
N TYR A 219 8.58 11.86 -2.49
CA TYR A 219 9.05 11.90 -3.88
C TYR A 219 8.61 10.67 -4.67
N VAL A 220 8.52 9.50 -4.02
CA VAL A 220 7.94 8.28 -4.60
C VAL A 220 6.45 8.46 -4.84
N ALA A 221 5.71 9.01 -3.86
CA ALA A 221 4.29 9.31 -4.00
C ALA A 221 4.04 10.32 -5.13
N ALA A 222 4.86 11.38 -5.20
CA ALA A 222 4.79 12.38 -6.27
C ALA A 222 5.07 11.76 -7.65
N ALA A 223 6.07 10.89 -7.76
CA ALA A 223 6.39 10.20 -9.02
C ALA A 223 5.26 9.26 -9.46
N LYS A 224 4.67 8.49 -8.54
CA LYS A 224 3.48 7.68 -8.83
C LYS A 224 2.32 8.55 -9.36
N ARG A 225 2.05 9.68 -8.70
CA ARG A 225 1.01 10.62 -9.13
C ARG A 225 1.29 11.20 -10.52
N ALA A 226 2.52 11.66 -10.76
CA ALA A 226 2.91 12.27 -12.04
C ALA A 226 2.85 11.28 -13.21
N LEU A 227 3.17 10.01 -12.95
CA LEU A 227 3.26 8.96 -13.97
C LEU A 227 1.99 8.10 -14.08
N ARG A 228 0.97 8.37 -13.27
CA ARG A 228 -0.33 7.70 -13.36
C ARG A 228 -0.95 7.93 -14.74
N GLY A 229 -1.26 6.84 -15.43
CA GLY A 229 -1.72 6.88 -16.83
C GLY A 229 -0.63 6.48 -17.84
N ILE A 230 0.65 6.59 -17.48
CA ILE A 230 1.78 5.98 -18.21
C ILE A 230 2.04 4.58 -17.68
N ILE A 231 1.93 4.43 -16.36
CA ILE A 231 2.03 3.16 -15.64
C ILE A 231 0.90 3.07 -14.61
N GLY A 232 0.38 1.87 -14.35
CA GLY A 232 -0.52 1.63 -13.23
C GLY A 232 0.19 1.81 -11.89
N ILE A 233 -0.54 2.22 -10.85
CA ILE A 233 -0.01 2.35 -9.49
C ILE A 233 -0.93 1.65 -8.49
N ASP A 234 -0.39 1.20 -7.35
CA ASP A 234 -1.17 0.70 -6.22
C ASP A 234 -1.95 1.82 -5.52
N SER A 235 -1.23 2.74 -4.88
CA SER A 235 -1.79 3.91 -4.18
C SER A 235 -0.73 5.01 -4.07
N GLU A 236 -1.19 6.21 -3.73
CA GLU A 236 -0.33 7.31 -3.32
C GLU A 236 -0.17 7.21 -1.80
N ALA A 237 0.99 6.74 -1.33
CA ALA A 237 1.26 6.64 0.09
C ALA A 237 1.52 8.01 0.72
N GLY A 238 0.79 8.34 1.76
CA GLY A 238 1.07 9.44 2.68
C GLY A 238 1.91 8.97 3.88
N PRO A 239 2.05 9.82 4.92
CA PRO A 239 2.62 9.42 6.19
C PRO A 239 1.84 8.25 6.79
N THR A 240 2.55 7.34 7.43
CA THR A 240 1.92 6.21 8.11
C THR A 240 1.14 6.66 9.35
N GLU A 241 0.04 5.99 9.67
CA GLU A 241 -0.87 6.40 10.74
C GLU A 241 -1.52 5.22 11.46
N ILE A 242 -1.66 5.33 12.77
CA ILE A 242 -2.47 4.43 13.60
C ILE A 242 -3.60 5.19 14.27
N ALA A 243 -4.76 4.56 14.37
CA ALA A 243 -5.79 4.90 15.34
C ALA A 243 -6.04 3.70 16.27
N VAL A 244 -6.09 3.95 17.57
CA VAL A 244 -6.46 2.94 18.58
C VAL A 244 -7.79 3.36 19.18
N LEU A 245 -8.84 2.56 19.01
CA LEU A 245 -10.11 2.71 19.70
C LEU A 245 -10.09 1.84 20.96
N ALA A 246 -10.13 2.45 22.14
CA ALA A 246 -9.99 1.74 23.39
C ALA A 246 -10.97 2.23 24.46
N ASP A 247 -11.57 1.31 25.21
CA ASP A 247 -12.36 1.63 26.41
C ASP A 247 -11.54 1.39 27.70
N SER A 248 -12.16 1.58 28.86
CA SER A 248 -11.53 1.42 30.17
C SER A 248 -11.00 0.00 30.45
N SER A 249 -11.29 -0.99 29.62
CA SER A 249 -10.79 -2.37 29.77
C SER A 249 -9.42 -2.58 29.10
N ALA A 250 -8.97 -1.62 28.29
CA ALA A 250 -7.67 -1.68 27.63
C ALA A 250 -6.52 -1.52 28.62
N ILE A 251 -5.37 -2.08 28.28
CA ILE A 251 -4.16 -1.96 29.10
C ILE A 251 -3.33 -0.78 28.57
N ALA A 252 -3.14 0.24 29.38
CA ALA A 252 -2.44 1.46 29.00
C ALA A 252 -1.03 1.20 28.45
N ALA A 253 -0.33 0.21 29.00
CA ALA A 253 1.02 -0.16 28.56
C ALA A 253 1.03 -0.75 27.14
N ASP A 254 0.02 -1.50 26.76
CA ASP A 254 -0.13 -2.08 25.43
C ASP A 254 -0.45 -0.97 24.42
N VAL A 255 -1.47 -0.15 24.69
CA VAL A 255 -1.83 1.02 23.86
C VAL A 255 -0.66 1.96 23.64
N ALA A 256 0.09 2.28 24.70
CA ALA A 256 1.26 3.14 24.59
C ALA A 256 2.37 2.52 23.72
N ALA A 257 2.57 1.20 23.80
CA ALA A 257 3.54 0.48 22.98
C ALA A 257 3.16 0.53 21.49
N ASP A 258 1.87 0.38 21.17
CA ASP A 258 1.37 0.41 19.80
C ASP A 258 1.45 1.83 19.20
N LEU A 259 1.11 2.87 19.97
CA LEU A 259 1.32 4.26 19.53
C LEU A 259 2.80 4.59 19.29
N ILE A 260 3.72 4.05 20.11
CA ILE A 260 5.16 4.23 19.95
C ILE A 260 5.67 3.48 18.72
N SER A 261 5.24 2.25 18.49
CA SER A 261 5.65 1.46 17.32
C SER A 261 5.32 2.18 16.01
N GLN A 262 4.17 2.85 15.96
CA GLN A 262 3.79 3.68 14.81
C GLN A 262 4.62 4.96 14.70
N ALA A 263 4.83 5.66 15.82
CA ALA A 263 5.59 6.91 15.86
C ALA A 263 7.08 6.71 15.54
N GLU A 264 7.59 5.48 15.65
CA GLU A 264 8.97 5.12 15.30
C GLU A 264 9.27 5.19 13.80
N HIS A 265 8.26 5.07 12.94
CA HIS A 265 8.45 5.05 11.49
C HIS A 265 8.99 6.36 10.94
N ASP A 266 8.38 7.51 11.31
CA ASP A 266 8.79 8.83 10.82
C ASP A 266 8.39 9.94 11.80
N VAL A 267 9.05 11.10 11.71
CA VAL A 267 8.73 12.31 12.51
C VAL A 267 7.33 12.87 12.26
N ILE A 268 6.74 12.54 11.10
CA ILE A 268 5.38 12.94 10.71
C ILE A 268 4.37 11.79 10.79
N ALA A 269 4.76 10.63 11.31
CA ALA A 269 3.82 9.54 11.59
C ALA A 269 2.73 10.01 12.57
N ALA A 270 1.49 9.54 12.35
CA ALA A 270 0.37 9.91 13.20
C ALA A 270 0.01 8.77 14.16
N ALA A 271 -0.16 9.11 15.45
CA ALA A 271 -0.58 8.20 16.50
C ALA A 271 -1.78 8.78 17.22
N VAL A 272 -2.96 8.17 17.07
CA VAL A 272 -4.24 8.67 17.60
C VAL A 272 -4.83 7.61 18.54
N LEU A 273 -5.10 7.99 19.79
CA LEU A 273 -5.94 7.21 20.70
C LEU A 273 -7.34 7.84 20.74
N VAL A 274 -8.38 7.04 20.58
CA VAL A 274 -9.78 7.43 20.77
C VAL A 274 -10.33 6.63 21.94
N THR A 275 -10.79 7.30 23.00
CA THR A 275 -11.25 6.64 24.24
C THR A 275 -12.35 7.40 24.94
N ASP A 276 -13.29 6.66 25.56
CA ASP A 276 -14.31 7.19 26.46
C ASP A 276 -13.83 7.22 27.93
N SER A 277 -12.60 6.75 28.22
CA SER A 277 -12.04 6.71 29.57
C SER A 277 -10.94 7.77 29.76
N PRO A 278 -11.22 8.87 30.51
CA PRO A 278 -10.17 9.82 30.90
C PRO A 278 -9.04 9.18 31.70
N GLU A 279 -9.35 8.15 32.50
CA GLU A 279 -8.38 7.43 33.32
C GLU A 279 -7.41 6.66 32.43
N LEU A 280 -7.91 5.98 31.39
CA LEU A 280 -7.05 5.29 30.40
C LEU A 280 -6.17 6.32 29.67
N ALA A 281 -6.72 7.45 29.26
CA ALA A 281 -5.97 8.51 28.59
C ALA A 281 -4.78 9.00 29.42
N LEU A 282 -5.00 9.27 30.71
CA LEU A 282 -3.94 9.67 31.64
C LEU A 282 -2.89 8.57 31.87
N ALA A 283 -3.33 7.32 31.98
CA ALA A 283 -2.44 6.18 32.15
C ALA A 283 -1.57 5.95 30.90
N VAL A 284 -2.15 6.05 29.69
CA VAL A 284 -1.41 5.97 28.44
C VAL A 284 -0.40 7.10 28.31
N GLU A 285 -0.77 8.33 28.66
CA GLU A 285 0.18 9.45 28.66
C GLU A 285 1.36 9.23 29.62
N ALA A 286 1.12 8.63 30.77
CA ALA A 286 2.18 8.28 31.74
C ALA A 286 3.11 7.19 31.18
N GLU A 287 2.55 6.15 30.58
CA GLU A 287 3.31 5.07 29.94
C GLU A 287 4.16 5.59 28.75
N LEU A 288 3.59 6.47 27.90
CA LEU A 288 4.33 7.11 26.81
C LEU A 288 5.56 7.85 27.30
N LYS A 289 5.48 8.59 28.41
CA LYS A 289 6.62 9.32 28.99
C LYS A 289 7.77 8.39 29.39
N VAL A 290 7.44 7.26 30.01
CA VAL A 290 8.42 6.26 30.46
C VAL A 290 9.04 5.52 29.28
N ARG A 291 8.21 4.98 28.41
CA ARG A 291 8.64 4.11 27.30
C ARG A 291 9.44 4.86 26.23
N VAL A 292 9.03 6.08 25.88
CA VAL A 292 9.75 6.91 24.90
C VAL A 292 11.15 7.26 25.39
N ALA A 293 11.33 7.46 26.70
CA ALA A 293 12.66 7.75 27.26
C ALA A 293 13.62 6.54 27.17
N ALA A 294 13.08 5.31 27.10
CA ALA A 294 13.85 4.07 27.07
C ALA A 294 14.14 3.54 25.66
N THR A 295 13.49 4.09 24.62
CA THR A 295 13.64 3.56 23.26
C THR A 295 14.84 4.16 22.51
N LYS A 296 15.39 3.40 21.56
CA LYS A 296 16.52 3.80 20.71
C LYS A 296 16.24 5.08 19.88
N HIS A 297 15.01 5.29 19.44
CA HIS A 297 14.61 6.37 18.53
C HIS A 297 13.77 7.45 19.22
N ALA A 298 14.09 7.75 20.51
CA ALA A 298 13.33 8.65 21.37
C ALA A 298 13.01 10.01 20.74
N ASP A 299 13.96 10.63 20.04
CA ASP A 299 13.76 11.97 19.47
C ASP A 299 12.78 11.95 18.28
N ARG A 300 12.87 10.93 17.42
CA ARG A 300 11.93 10.74 16.31
C ARG A 300 10.51 10.53 16.83
N ILE A 301 10.35 9.64 17.80
CA ILE A 301 9.07 9.32 18.42
C ILE A 301 8.50 10.54 19.15
N LYS A 302 9.31 11.31 19.88
CA LYS A 302 8.87 12.57 20.51
C LYS A 302 8.34 13.55 19.47
N SER A 303 9.04 13.71 18.35
CA SER A 303 8.60 14.58 17.25
C SER A 303 7.26 14.14 16.69
N ALA A 304 7.09 12.88 16.38
CA ALA A 304 5.84 12.32 15.87
C ALA A 304 4.67 12.50 16.84
N LEU A 305 4.87 12.13 18.13
CA LEU A 305 3.83 12.23 19.16
C LEU A 305 3.46 13.67 19.55
N SER A 306 4.38 14.63 19.40
CA SER A 306 4.12 16.05 19.70
C SER A 306 3.56 16.84 18.51
N GLY A 307 3.55 16.24 17.32
CA GLY A 307 3.00 16.86 16.12
C GLY A 307 1.47 16.99 16.19
N VAL A 308 0.92 17.89 15.38
CA VAL A 308 -0.53 18.15 15.32
C VAL A 308 -1.34 16.94 14.86
N GLN A 309 -0.71 16.01 14.15
CA GLN A 309 -1.29 14.77 13.63
C GLN A 309 -1.51 13.70 14.70
N SER A 310 -0.86 13.80 15.86
CA SER A 310 -1.00 12.84 16.96
C SER A 310 -1.85 13.41 18.08
N ALA A 311 -2.78 12.61 18.62
CA ALA A 311 -3.69 13.08 19.67
C ALA A 311 -4.27 11.94 20.51
N ILE A 312 -4.71 12.28 21.73
CA ILE A 312 -5.67 11.49 22.51
C ILE A 312 -7.01 12.20 22.39
N ALA A 313 -7.97 11.57 21.74
CA ALA A 313 -9.33 12.06 21.56
C ALA A 313 -10.26 11.46 22.64
N LEU A 314 -10.83 12.32 23.49
CA LEU A 314 -11.85 11.92 24.47
C LEU A 314 -13.23 12.01 23.85
N VAL A 315 -14.01 10.93 23.96
CA VAL A 315 -15.36 10.78 23.43
C VAL A 315 -16.37 10.49 24.56
N ASP A 316 -17.65 10.68 24.30
CA ASP A 316 -18.71 10.41 25.28
C ASP A 316 -18.87 8.92 25.55
N ASP A 317 -18.80 8.13 24.51
CA ASP A 317 -19.01 6.67 24.53
C ASP A 317 -18.34 5.99 23.31
N MET A 318 -18.38 4.67 23.27
CA MET A 318 -17.83 3.89 22.16
C MET A 318 -18.57 4.09 20.85
N GLN A 319 -19.83 4.53 20.84
CA GLN A 319 -20.51 4.85 19.58
C GLN A 319 -19.92 6.10 18.94
N GLN A 320 -19.70 7.17 19.72
CA GLN A 320 -18.99 8.36 19.21
C GLN A 320 -17.55 7.98 18.81
N GLY A 321 -16.88 7.10 19.57
CA GLY A 321 -15.56 6.59 19.21
C GLY A 321 -15.54 5.91 17.85
N LEU A 322 -16.52 5.07 17.55
CA LEU A 322 -16.70 4.43 16.24
C LEU A 322 -16.93 5.47 15.13
N ASP A 323 -17.71 6.52 15.40
CA ASP A 323 -17.94 7.60 14.42
C ASP A 323 -16.63 8.35 14.12
N VAL A 324 -15.82 8.62 15.15
CA VAL A 324 -14.52 9.27 15.02
C VAL A 324 -13.56 8.41 14.17
N VAL A 325 -13.36 7.12 14.49
CA VAL A 325 -12.42 6.29 13.76
C VAL A 325 -12.86 5.99 12.34
N ASN A 326 -14.18 5.87 12.09
CA ASN A 326 -14.72 5.76 10.73
C ASN A 326 -14.57 7.06 9.92
N ALA A 327 -14.65 8.23 10.58
CA ALA A 327 -14.39 9.51 9.94
C ALA A 327 -12.91 9.68 9.63
N TYR A 328 -12.04 9.29 10.57
CA TYR A 328 -10.60 9.36 10.42
C TYR A 328 -10.07 8.39 9.36
N ALA A 329 -10.64 7.20 9.20
CA ALA A 329 -10.26 6.21 8.18
C ALA A 329 -8.73 5.94 8.17
N ALA A 330 -8.20 5.50 9.31
CA ALA A 330 -6.77 5.26 9.51
C ALA A 330 -6.23 4.16 8.59
N GLU A 331 -4.93 4.21 8.32
CA GLU A 331 -4.16 3.11 7.72
C GLU A 331 -4.27 1.85 8.59
N HIS A 332 -3.93 1.98 9.87
CA HIS A 332 -4.03 0.93 10.87
C HIS A 332 -5.06 1.33 11.92
N LEU A 333 -6.06 0.48 12.15
CA LEU A 333 -7.04 0.66 13.20
C LEU A 333 -6.98 -0.49 14.19
N GLU A 334 -6.57 -0.22 15.43
CA GLU A 334 -6.68 -1.17 16.52
C GLU A 334 -7.96 -0.95 17.30
N ILE A 335 -8.61 -2.03 17.72
CA ILE A 335 -9.80 -2.02 18.57
C ILE A 335 -9.51 -2.79 19.84
N GLN A 336 -9.26 -2.05 20.91
CA GLN A 336 -8.91 -2.56 22.23
C GLN A 336 -10.05 -2.26 23.23
N THR A 337 -11.26 -2.71 22.88
CA THR A 337 -12.46 -2.57 23.70
C THR A 337 -12.88 -3.91 24.29
N ARG A 338 -13.71 -3.88 25.31
CA ARG A 338 -14.32 -5.10 25.92
C ARG A 338 -15.03 -5.95 24.87
N ASN A 339 -15.67 -5.31 23.88
CA ASN A 339 -16.45 -5.95 22.85
C ASN A 339 -15.79 -5.80 21.47
N SER A 340 -14.45 -5.90 21.42
CA SER A 340 -13.63 -5.56 20.24
C SER A 340 -14.12 -6.22 18.95
N ARG A 341 -14.62 -7.47 18.98
CA ARG A 341 -15.14 -8.13 17.77
C ARG A 341 -16.42 -7.45 17.26
N SER A 342 -17.39 -7.19 18.12
CA SER A 342 -18.63 -6.55 17.71
C SER A 342 -18.46 -5.08 17.33
N ASP A 343 -17.46 -4.40 17.89
CA ASP A 343 -17.11 -3.03 17.50
C ASP A 343 -16.39 -3.02 16.16
N ALA A 344 -15.52 -4.00 15.91
CA ALA A 344 -14.88 -4.17 14.60
C ALA A 344 -15.89 -4.39 13.46
N ASP A 345 -16.98 -5.10 13.71
CA ASP A 345 -18.04 -5.34 12.71
C ASP A 345 -18.80 -4.04 12.30
N LYS A 346 -18.64 -2.94 13.06
CA LYS A 346 -19.18 -1.61 12.75
C LYS A 346 -18.22 -0.71 11.98
N ILE A 347 -16.96 -1.15 11.79
CA ILE A 347 -15.96 -0.38 11.06
C ILE A 347 -16.24 -0.46 9.56
N ARG A 348 -16.16 0.69 8.93
CA ARG A 348 -16.38 0.86 7.49
C ARG A 348 -15.15 1.39 6.75
N ASN A 349 -14.28 2.10 7.44
CA ASN A 349 -13.17 2.83 6.85
C ASN A 349 -11.90 2.60 7.67
N ALA A 350 -11.05 1.69 7.22
CA ALA A 350 -9.70 1.47 7.72
C ALA A 350 -8.89 0.72 6.65
N GLY A 351 -7.59 0.92 6.61
CA GLY A 351 -6.71 0.12 5.76
C GLY A 351 -6.63 -1.34 6.24
N ALA A 352 -6.41 -1.52 7.54
CA ALA A 352 -6.52 -2.81 8.24
C ALA A 352 -7.12 -2.62 9.63
N VAL A 353 -7.85 -3.64 10.13
CA VAL A 353 -8.46 -3.63 11.47
C VAL A 353 -7.85 -4.74 12.31
N PHE A 354 -7.28 -4.36 13.45
CA PHE A 354 -6.63 -5.23 14.43
C PHE A 354 -7.54 -5.40 15.65
N ILE A 355 -7.95 -6.64 15.93
CA ILE A 355 -9.07 -6.89 16.85
C ILE A 355 -8.58 -7.50 18.15
N GLY A 356 -8.71 -6.75 19.24
CA GLY A 356 -8.39 -7.19 20.58
C GLY A 356 -6.88 -7.15 20.89
N ARG A 357 -6.59 -7.35 22.16
CA ARG A 357 -5.27 -7.17 22.79
C ARG A 357 -4.12 -7.89 22.09
N PHE A 358 -4.35 -9.08 21.52
CA PHE A 358 -3.31 -9.94 20.97
C PHE A 358 -3.12 -9.77 19.46
N SER A 359 -3.63 -8.67 18.91
CA SER A 359 -3.51 -8.31 17.50
C SER A 359 -2.89 -6.92 17.32
N PRO A 360 -1.65 -6.70 17.78
CA PRO A 360 -0.99 -5.41 17.58
C PRO A 360 -0.66 -5.17 16.10
N VAL A 361 -0.50 -3.91 15.69
CA VAL A 361 -0.13 -3.53 14.30
C VAL A 361 1.13 -4.23 13.85
N SER A 362 2.16 -4.32 14.70
CA SER A 362 3.41 -4.99 14.38
C SER A 362 3.25 -6.47 13.97
N LEU A 363 2.20 -7.15 14.43
CA LEU A 363 1.89 -8.50 13.94
C LEU A 363 1.47 -8.46 12.46
N GLY A 364 0.68 -7.46 12.04
CA GLY A 364 0.27 -7.23 10.66
C GLY A 364 1.43 -6.87 9.76
N ASP A 365 2.36 -6.07 10.26
CA ASP A 365 3.52 -5.61 9.51
C ASP A 365 4.46 -6.74 9.10
N TYR A 366 4.48 -7.85 9.85
CA TYR A 366 5.44 -8.92 9.61
C TYR A 366 4.81 -10.28 9.32
N SER A 367 3.94 -10.79 10.20
CA SER A 367 3.66 -12.23 10.23
C SER A 367 2.19 -12.62 10.41
N ALA A 368 1.24 -11.70 10.42
CA ALA A 368 -0.19 -12.04 10.46
C ALA A 368 -0.65 -12.76 9.19
N GLY A 369 -0.01 -12.48 8.07
CA GLY A 369 -0.40 -12.99 6.76
C GLY A 369 -1.20 -11.98 5.91
N SER A 370 -1.66 -10.88 6.50
CA SER A 370 -2.22 -9.73 5.79
C SER A 370 -1.12 -8.96 5.05
N ASN A 371 -1.50 -7.91 4.32
CA ASN A 371 -0.55 -7.02 3.65
C ASN A 371 -0.44 -5.71 4.42
N HIS A 372 0.78 -5.19 4.57
CA HIS A 372 1.03 -3.92 5.25
C HIS A 372 1.11 -2.72 4.30
N VAL A 373 1.05 -2.93 2.99
CA VAL A 373 0.96 -1.81 2.04
C VAL A 373 -0.49 -1.37 1.98
N LEU A 374 -0.83 -0.38 2.78
CA LEU A 374 -2.18 0.03 3.08
C LEU A 374 -2.45 1.47 2.60
N PRO A 375 -3.71 1.86 2.38
CA PRO A 375 -4.06 3.23 2.06
C PRO A 375 -3.90 4.14 3.27
N THR A 376 -3.18 5.24 3.10
CA THR A 376 -2.94 6.27 4.12
C THR A 376 -3.75 7.54 3.85
N GLY A 377 -3.66 8.53 4.73
CA GLY A 377 -4.23 9.86 4.49
C GLY A 377 -5.75 9.89 4.36
N GLY A 378 -6.45 8.92 4.96
CA GLY A 378 -7.90 8.78 4.87
C GLY A 378 -8.39 8.12 3.57
N CYS A 379 -7.49 7.69 2.69
CA CYS A 379 -7.85 6.99 1.45
C CYS A 379 -8.52 5.63 1.70
N ALA A 380 -8.43 5.08 2.90
CA ALA A 380 -9.13 3.86 3.30
C ALA A 380 -10.66 3.92 3.16
N CYS A 381 -11.24 5.11 2.96
CA CYS A 381 -12.66 5.27 2.66
C CYS A 381 -13.04 4.90 1.20
N HIS A 382 -12.07 4.73 0.30
CA HIS A 382 -12.30 4.40 -1.13
C HIS A 382 -11.25 3.49 -1.75
N SER A 383 -10.14 3.20 -1.05
CA SER A 383 -9.05 2.35 -1.54
C SER A 383 -8.82 1.17 -0.60
N SER A 384 -8.38 0.06 -1.14
CA SER A 384 -7.97 -1.13 -0.39
C SER A 384 -6.45 -1.20 -0.28
N GLY A 385 -5.95 -1.95 0.70
CA GLY A 385 -4.55 -2.34 0.75
C GLY A 385 -4.13 -3.22 -0.43
N LEU A 386 -2.82 -3.35 -0.61
CA LEU A 386 -2.24 -4.20 -1.64
C LEU A 386 -2.70 -5.65 -1.46
N SER A 387 -3.14 -6.24 -2.53
CA SER A 387 -3.66 -7.60 -2.54
C SER A 387 -3.39 -8.27 -3.90
N VAL A 388 -3.75 -9.53 -4.03
CA VAL A 388 -3.67 -10.24 -5.32
C VAL A 388 -4.47 -9.51 -6.41
N GLN A 389 -5.59 -8.84 -6.02
CA GLN A 389 -6.45 -8.10 -6.95
C GLN A 389 -5.75 -6.92 -7.61
N THR A 390 -4.76 -6.32 -6.93
CA THR A 390 -3.98 -5.20 -7.47
C THR A 390 -3.23 -5.59 -8.75
N PHE A 391 -2.87 -6.85 -8.88
CA PHE A 391 -2.11 -7.40 -10.01
C PHE A 391 -2.99 -8.06 -11.07
N LEU A 392 -4.33 -8.04 -10.90
CA LEU A 392 -5.29 -8.67 -11.79
C LEU A 392 -6.18 -7.63 -12.49
N ARG A 393 -6.52 -7.89 -13.74
CA ARG A 393 -7.49 -7.12 -14.52
C ARG A 393 -8.69 -7.99 -14.84
N GLY A 394 -9.90 -7.49 -14.59
CA GLY A 394 -11.14 -8.12 -15.02
C GLY A 394 -11.38 -7.84 -16.49
N LEU A 395 -11.50 -8.89 -17.33
CA LEU A 395 -11.87 -8.79 -18.73
C LEU A 395 -13.19 -9.51 -18.95
N HIS A 396 -14.09 -8.87 -19.70
CA HIS A 396 -15.35 -9.47 -20.11
C HIS A 396 -15.20 -10.13 -21.48
N PHE A 397 -15.53 -11.41 -21.53
CA PHE A 397 -15.65 -12.19 -22.75
C PHE A 397 -17.14 -12.33 -23.08
N ILE A 398 -17.59 -11.68 -24.15
CA ILE A 398 -19.00 -11.63 -24.57
C ILE A 398 -19.16 -12.56 -25.72
N GLU A 399 -20.05 -13.55 -25.59
CA GLU A 399 -20.34 -14.56 -26.63
C GLU A 399 -21.84 -14.70 -26.82
N TYR A 400 -22.29 -14.54 -28.08
CA TYR A 400 -23.68 -14.68 -28.49
C TYR A 400 -23.79 -15.62 -29.70
N GLY A 401 -24.65 -16.60 -29.59
CA GLY A 401 -25.06 -17.40 -30.70
C GLY A 401 -26.06 -16.64 -31.60
N GLN A 402 -26.24 -17.14 -32.83
CA GLN A 402 -27.05 -16.52 -33.87
C GLN A 402 -28.46 -16.12 -33.39
N LYS A 403 -29.18 -17.05 -32.74
CA LYS A 403 -30.55 -16.78 -32.26
C LYS A 403 -30.58 -15.66 -31.22
N ALA A 404 -29.73 -15.74 -30.19
CA ALA A 404 -29.66 -14.71 -29.14
C ALA A 404 -29.24 -13.35 -29.71
N PHE A 405 -28.38 -13.33 -30.72
CA PHE A 405 -28.00 -12.15 -31.46
C PHE A 405 -29.20 -11.55 -32.20
N THR A 406 -29.90 -12.36 -33.00
CA THR A 406 -31.06 -11.91 -33.80
C THR A 406 -32.16 -11.33 -32.90
N ASP A 407 -32.43 -11.95 -31.77
CA ASP A 407 -33.46 -11.52 -30.82
C ASP A 407 -33.17 -10.14 -30.19
N ILE A 408 -31.93 -9.63 -30.20
CA ILE A 408 -31.54 -8.37 -29.57
C ILE A 408 -31.25 -7.21 -30.55
N VAL A 409 -31.14 -7.50 -31.85
CA VAL A 409 -30.75 -6.51 -32.88
C VAL A 409 -31.57 -5.22 -32.80
N ASP A 410 -32.89 -5.32 -32.82
CA ASP A 410 -33.79 -4.18 -32.85
C ASP A 410 -33.60 -3.29 -31.60
N THR A 411 -33.35 -3.89 -30.44
CA THR A 411 -33.09 -3.16 -29.21
C THR A 411 -31.80 -2.33 -29.32
N VAL A 412 -30.72 -2.93 -29.83
CA VAL A 412 -29.42 -2.22 -29.99
C VAL A 412 -29.53 -1.11 -31.04
N VAL A 413 -30.19 -1.40 -32.19
CA VAL A 413 -30.42 -0.39 -33.24
C VAL A 413 -31.24 0.81 -32.70
N THR A 414 -32.28 0.53 -31.92
CA THR A 414 -33.11 1.58 -31.32
C THR A 414 -32.30 2.47 -30.41
N LEU A 415 -31.51 1.87 -29.52
CA LEU A 415 -30.65 2.63 -28.60
C LEU A 415 -29.57 3.42 -29.36
N ALA A 416 -28.88 2.81 -30.29
CA ALA A 416 -27.87 3.45 -31.12
C ALA A 416 -28.40 4.70 -31.87
N ASN A 417 -29.60 4.59 -32.42
CA ASN A 417 -30.25 5.71 -33.12
C ASN A 417 -30.67 6.81 -32.13
N SER A 418 -31.08 6.45 -30.90
CA SER A 418 -31.44 7.42 -29.87
C SER A 418 -30.25 8.23 -29.38
N GLU A 419 -29.04 7.68 -29.51
CA GLU A 419 -27.76 8.31 -29.16
C GLU A 419 -27.09 9.01 -30.37
N ASP A 420 -27.74 9.08 -31.53
CA ASP A 420 -27.21 9.59 -32.79
C ASP A 420 -25.91 8.85 -33.23
N LEU A 421 -25.89 7.53 -33.02
CA LEU A 421 -24.80 6.60 -33.39
C LEU A 421 -25.25 5.55 -34.37
N PRO A 422 -25.75 5.92 -35.58
CA PRO A 422 -26.37 4.94 -36.54
C PRO A 422 -25.41 3.81 -36.99
N ALA A 423 -24.09 4.10 -37.04
CA ALA A 423 -23.11 3.08 -37.41
C ALA A 423 -23.03 1.91 -36.41
N HIS A 424 -23.40 2.13 -35.14
CA HIS A 424 -23.54 1.07 -34.13
C HIS A 424 -24.73 0.16 -34.48
N GLY A 425 -25.84 0.73 -35.00
CA GLY A 425 -27.00 0.01 -35.52
C GLY A 425 -26.64 -0.78 -36.79
N GLU A 426 -25.91 -0.17 -37.73
CA GLU A 426 -25.42 -0.82 -38.92
C GLU A 426 -24.51 -2.03 -38.61
N ALA A 427 -23.69 -1.94 -37.60
CA ALA A 427 -22.85 -3.06 -37.16
C ALA A 427 -23.68 -4.27 -36.70
N MET A 428 -24.91 -4.06 -36.24
CA MET A 428 -25.86 -5.14 -35.90
C MET A 428 -26.53 -5.67 -37.17
N THR A 429 -27.13 -4.79 -38.00
CA THR A 429 -27.94 -5.18 -39.15
C THR A 429 -27.12 -5.84 -40.27
N ALA A 430 -25.86 -5.40 -40.49
CA ALA A 430 -24.95 -6.00 -41.46
C ALA A 430 -24.69 -7.51 -41.22
N ARG A 431 -24.84 -7.98 -39.97
CA ARG A 431 -24.73 -9.41 -39.67
C ARG A 431 -25.96 -10.22 -40.02
N LEU A 432 -27.12 -9.57 -40.13
CA LEU A 432 -28.35 -10.23 -40.58
C LEU A 432 -28.35 -10.45 -42.11
N GLU A 433 -27.67 -9.58 -42.87
CA GLU A 433 -27.63 -9.69 -44.35
C GLU A 433 -26.86 -10.94 -44.83
N ASN A 434 -26.05 -11.54 -43.95
CA ASN A 434 -25.23 -12.70 -44.27
C ASN A 434 -25.67 -13.99 -43.53
N LEU A 435 -26.87 -14.00 -42.95
CA LEU A 435 -27.51 -15.15 -42.35
C LEU A 435 -28.42 -15.86 -43.35
#